data_0082b11222864cb2968d93d54aa636d0
#
_entry.id   0082b11222864cb2968d93d54aa636d0
#
_cell.length_a   1.000
_cell.length_b   1.000
_cell.length_c   1.000
_cell.angle_alpha   90.00
_cell.angle_beta   90.00
_cell.angle_gamma   90.00
#
_symmetry.space_group_name_H-M   'P 1'
#
loop_
_entity.id
_entity.type
_entity.pdbx_description
1 polymer ?
#
loop_
_entity_poly.entity_id
_entity_poly.type
_entity_poly.pdbx_seq_one_letter_code
_entity_poly.pdbx_strand_id
1 'polypeptide(L)'
;MLLLIDNYDSFTYNLYQYFCELGAEVVVKRNDEVQLSDIERLSPSHLVISPGPCTPNEAGISVAAIRHFAGKLPILGVCLGHQALGQAFGAQIVRARQVMHGKTTAIRHNGQGVFRRLNQPLTVTRYHSLVIAADSLPDCFELTAWTEQGGVMDEIMGIRHRTLPLEGVQFHPESILSEQGHQLLDNFLKN
;
A
#
# COMPACT_ATOMS: atom_id res chain seq x y z
N MET A 1 1.26 7.96 -17.15
CA MET A 1 2.25 8.33 -16.13
C MET A 1 1.71 7.92 -14.77
N LEU A 2 2.56 7.33 -13.93
CA LEU A 2 2.24 6.96 -12.56
C LEU A 2 2.79 8.05 -11.63
N LEU A 3 1.96 8.57 -10.72
CA LEU A 3 2.41 9.49 -9.67
C LEU A 3 2.69 8.71 -8.38
N LEU A 4 3.88 8.86 -7.85
CA LEU A 4 4.31 8.30 -6.57
C LEU A 4 4.44 9.43 -5.55
N ILE A 5 3.56 9.44 -4.56
CA ILE A 5 3.64 10.40 -3.45
C ILE A 5 4.65 9.85 -2.43
N ASP A 6 5.71 10.62 -2.20
CA ASP A 6 6.79 10.27 -1.27
C ASP A 6 6.45 10.81 0.13
N ASN A 7 6.27 9.92 1.08
CA ASN A 7 6.05 10.24 2.48
C ASN A 7 7.36 10.36 3.27
N TYR A 8 8.43 10.84 2.61
CA TYR A 8 9.76 11.00 3.22
C TYR A 8 10.34 9.67 3.72
N ASP A 9 10.28 8.67 2.85
CA ASP A 9 10.73 7.32 3.15
C ASP A 9 11.94 6.94 2.31
N SER A 10 12.90 6.24 2.92
CA SER A 10 14.11 5.78 2.23
C SER A 10 13.82 4.72 1.17
N PHE A 11 12.67 4.04 1.24
CA PHE A 11 12.28 3.00 0.28
C PHE A 11 11.48 3.53 -0.92
N THR A 12 11.13 4.81 -0.94
CA THR A 12 10.35 5.40 -2.04
C THR A 12 11.02 5.19 -3.39
N TYR A 13 12.34 5.40 -3.47
CA TYR A 13 13.06 5.25 -4.72
C TYR A 13 13.28 3.79 -5.14
N ASN A 14 13.15 2.83 -4.22
CA ASN A 14 13.08 1.41 -4.59
C ASN A 14 11.76 1.11 -5.30
N LEU A 15 10.64 1.67 -4.81
CA LEU A 15 9.35 1.60 -5.53
C LEU A 15 9.46 2.26 -6.90
N TYR A 16 10.03 3.45 -6.96
CA TYR A 16 10.28 4.17 -8.21
C TYR A 16 11.02 3.28 -9.21
N GLN A 17 12.13 2.69 -8.78
CA GLN A 17 12.95 1.82 -9.63
C GLN A 17 12.18 0.61 -10.11
N TYR A 18 11.44 -0.07 -9.24
CA TYR A 18 10.65 -1.25 -9.62
C TYR A 18 9.59 -0.91 -10.66
N PHE A 19 8.89 0.21 -10.49
CA PHE A 19 7.91 0.64 -11.49
C PHE A 19 8.56 1.02 -12.83
N CYS A 20 9.72 1.68 -12.79
CA CYS A 20 10.46 1.99 -14.01
C CYS A 20 10.92 0.71 -14.73
N GLU A 21 11.39 -0.29 -14.00
CA GLU A 21 11.79 -1.59 -14.54
C GLU A 21 10.61 -2.33 -15.19
N LEU A 22 9.39 -2.06 -14.71
CA LEU A 22 8.15 -2.59 -15.30
C LEU A 22 7.66 -1.77 -16.51
N GLY A 23 8.39 -0.75 -16.90
CA GLY A 23 8.06 0.08 -18.06
C GLY A 23 7.17 1.27 -17.78
N ALA A 24 6.88 1.59 -16.52
CA ALA A 24 6.07 2.74 -16.18
C ALA A 24 6.87 4.03 -16.25
N GLU A 25 6.23 5.11 -16.70
CA GLU A 25 6.74 6.48 -16.54
C GLU A 25 6.31 6.97 -15.16
N VAL A 26 7.27 7.25 -14.28
CA VAL A 26 7.01 7.58 -12.87
C VAL A 26 7.45 9.00 -12.55
N VAL A 27 6.56 9.75 -11.91
CA VAL A 27 6.85 11.08 -11.34
C VAL A 27 6.75 10.95 -9.82
N VAL A 28 7.77 11.41 -9.10
CA VAL A 28 7.80 11.41 -7.63
C VAL A 28 7.56 12.83 -7.13
N LYS A 29 6.62 12.99 -6.22
CA LYS A 29 6.35 14.25 -5.52
C LYS A 29 6.24 13.99 -4.03
N ARG A 30 6.88 14.81 -3.20
CA ARG A 30 6.77 14.73 -1.75
C ARG A 30 5.38 15.14 -1.27
N ASN A 31 4.96 14.57 -0.18
CA ASN A 31 3.60 14.73 0.36
C ASN A 31 3.23 16.17 0.78
N ASP A 32 4.21 17.03 0.97
CA ASP A 32 4.05 18.45 1.33
C ASP A 32 4.44 19.41 0.20
N GLU A 33 4.85 18.89 -0.95
CA GLU A 33 5.27 19.68 -2.12
C GLU A 33 4.24 19.64 -3.26
N VAL A 34 3.13 18.97 -3.08
CA VAL A 34 2.10 18.78 -4.10
C VAL A 34 0.71 19.01 -3.49
N GLN A 35 -0.16 19.66 -4.26
CA GLN A 35 -1.55 19.86 -3.89
C GLN A 35 -2.47 19.04 -4.78
N LEU A 36 -3.75 18.89 -4.39
CA LEU A 36 -4.72 18.13 -5.19
C LEU A 36 -4.86 18.68 -6.61
N SER A 37 -4.85 20.01 -6.76
CA SER A 37 -4.90 20.66 -8.07
C SER A 37 -3.69 20.36 -8.94
N ASP A 38 -2.52 20.19 -8.33
CA ASP A 38 -1.31 19.80 -9.07
C ASP A 38 -1.43 18.36 -9.60
N ILE A 39 -1.99 17.47 -8.80
CA ILE A 39 -2.23 16.08 -9.21
C ILE A 39 -3.25 16.04 -10.35
N GLU A 40 -4.31 16.83 -10.28
CA GLU A 40 -5.28 16.93 -11.36
C GLU A 40 -4.63 17.40 -12.66
N ARG A 41 -3.77 18.41 -12.61
CA ARG A 41 -3.03 18.90 -13.76
C ARG A 41 -2.08 17.87 -14.35
N LEU A 42 -1.41 17.09 -13.50
CA LEU A 42 -0.53 16.00 -13.93
C LEU A 42 -1.31 14.89 -14.62
N SER A 43 -2.57 14.72 -14.26
CA SER A 43 -3.46 13.71 -14.82
C SER A 43 -2.84 12.31 -14.89
N PRO A 44 -2.38 11.76 -13.74
CA PRO A 44 -1.75 10.45 -13.74
C PRO A 44 -2.74 9.34 -14.05
N SER A 45 -2.23 8.25 -14.60
CA SER A 45 -3.03 7.03 -14.83
C SER A 45 -3.15 6.17 -13.57
N HIS A 46 -2.18 6.28 -12.67
CA HIS A 46 -2.10 5.52 -11.42
C HIS A 46 -1.54 6.41 -10.32
N LEU A 47 -1.97 6.18 -9.10
CA LEU A 47 -1.46 6.87 -7.90
C LEU A 47 -0.94 5.85 -6.90
N VAL A 48 0.31 6.04 -6.44
CA VAL A 48 0.91 5.20 -5.41
C VAL A 48 1.27 6.08 -4.22
N ILE A 49 0.86 5.65 -3.03
CA ILE A 49 1.17 6.30 -1.77
C ILE A 49 2.26 5.49 -1.07
N SER A 50 3.43 6.08 -0.88
CA SER A 50 4.62 5.37 -0.41
C SER A 50 4.57 5.01 1.07
N PRO A 51 5.48 4.12 1.51
CA PRO A 51 5.82 4.02 2.92
C PRO A 51 6.21 5.37 3.51
N GLY A 52 6.25 5.45 4.82
CA GLY A 52 6.70 6.64 5.54
C GLY A 52 6.68 6.46 7.05
N PRO A 53 7.22 7.44 7.79
CA PRO A 53 7.25 7.39 9.24
C PRO A 53 5.91 7.81 9.87
N CYS A 54 5.77 7.55 11.16
CA CYS A 54 4.66 8.02 12.00
C CYS A 54 3.31 7.42 11.58
N THR A 55 2.26 8.23 11.54
CA THR A 55 0.89 7.81 11.23
C THR A 55 0.39 8.51 9.98
N PRO A 56 -0.74 8.07 9.41
CA PRO A 56 -1.34 8.78 8.27
C PRO A 56 -1.66 10.26 8.56
N ASN A 57 -1.82 10.65 9.82
CA ASN A 57 -2.08 12.05 10.19
C ASN A 57 -0.89 12.97 9.87
N GLU A 58 0.33 12.42 9.86
CA GLU A 58 1.55 13.16 9.54
C GLU A 58 2.02 12.95 8.10
N ALA A 59 1.19 12.34 7.25
CA ALA A 59 1.54 11.99 5.87
C ALA A 59 1.14 13.07 4.85
N GLY A 60 1.10 14.34 5.25
CA GLY A 60 0.79 15.46 4.37
C GLY A 60 -0.51 15.26 3.62
N ILE A 61 -0.46 15.32 2.29
CA ILE A 61 -1.64 15.24 1.42
C ILE A 61 -2.19 13.80 1.25
N SER A 62 -1.49 12.78 1.74
CA SER A 62 -1.77 11.38 1.38
C SER A 62 -3.23 10.96 1.60
N VAL A 63 -3.80 11.21 2.79
CA VAL A 63 -5.20 10.85 3.09
C VAL A 63 -6.17 11.65 2.21
N ALA A 64 -5.93 12.96 2.06
CA ALA A 64 -6.77 13.83 1.23
C ALA A 64 -6.73 13.41 -0.25
N ALA A 65 -5.54 13.03 -0.75
CA ALA A 65 -5.38 12.56 -2.12
C ALA A 65 -6.16 11.26 -2.37
N ILE A 66 -6.09 10.32 -1.42
CA ILE A 66 -6.86 9.08 -1.51
C ILE A 66 -8.36 9.38 -1.60
N ARG A 67 -8.88 10.23 -0.69
CA ARG A 67 -10.30 10.60 -0.69
C ARG A 67 -10.73 11.29 -1.98
N HIS A 68 -9.90 12.19 -2.49
CA HIS A 68 -10.23 12.97 -3.67
C HIS A 68 -10.22 12.13 -4.95
N PHE A 69 -9.25 11.24 -5.08
CA PHE A 69 -9.06 10.44 -6.29
C PHE A 69 -9.68 9.05 -6.26
N ALA A 70 -10.29 8.66 -5.13
CA ALA A 70 -11.00 7.39 -5.04
C ALA A 70 -12.09 7.29 -6.11
N GLY A 71 -12.05 6.25 -6.92
CA GLY A 71 -12.97 6.05 -8.05
C GLY A 71 -12.60 6.82 -9.32
N LYS A 72 -11.60 7.69 -9.29
CA LYS A 72 -11.14 8.44 -10.47
C LYS A 72 -9.96 7.78 -11.16
N LEU A 73 -9.11 7.09 -10.39
CA LEU A 73 -7.94 6.36 -10.90
C LEU A 73 -7.53 5.26 -9.91
N PRO A 74 -6.79 4.25 -10.37
CA PRO A 74 -6.27 3.20 -9.48
C PRO A 74 -5.29 3.76 -8.47
N ILE A 75 -5.43 3.34 -7.19
CA ILE A 75 -4.57 3.75 -6.08
C ILE A 75 -4.02 2.53 -5.37
N LEU A 76 -2.70 2.51 -5.16
CA LEU A 76 -2.02 1.52 -4.31
C LEU A 76 -1.38 2.24 -3.13
N GLY A 77 -1.69 1.79 -1.92
CA GLY A 77 -1.02 2.22 -0.70
C GLY A 77 -0.02 1.18 -0.22
N VAL A 78 1.20 1.60 0.11
CA VAL A 78 2.26 0.71 0.61
C VAL A 78 2.65 1.15 2.02
N CYS A 79 2.56 0.25 2.98
CA CYS A 79 2.89 0.45 4.40
C CYS A 79 2.10 1.63 4.98
N LEU A 80 2.70 2.80 5.18
CA LEU A 80 1.98 4.01 5.60
C LEU A 80 0.84 4.35 4.63
N GLY A 81 1.06 4.18 3.33
CA GLY A 81 0.03 4.41 2.31
C GLY A 81 -1.16 3.47 2.43
N HIS A 82 -0.92 2.22 2.82
CA HIS A 82 -1.97 1.25 3.12
C HIS A 82 -2.79 1.68 4.35
N GLN A 83 -2.12 2.14 5.39
CA GLN A 83 -2.78 2.66 6.59
C GLN A 83 -3.59 3.92 6.26
N ALA A 84 -3.05 4.81 5.44
CA ALA A 84 -3.74 6.01 4.96
C ALA A 84 -5.00 5.64 4.16
N LEU A 85 -4.92 4.61 3.33
CA LEU A 85 -6.08 4.10 2.59
C LEU A 85 -7.18 3.61 3.54
N GLY A 86 -6.82 2.80 4.53
CA GLY A 86 -7.78 2.35 5.54
C GLY A 86 -8.40 3.51 6.31
N GLN A 87 -7.57 4.45 6.78
CA GLN A 87 -8.03 5.59 7.55
C GLN A 87 -8.94 6.53 6.73
N ALA A 88 -8.67 6.68 5.44
CA ALA A 88 -9.50 7.52 4.56
C ALA A 88 -10.96 7.05 4.53
N PHE A 89 -11.21 5.77 4.78
CA PHE A 89 -12.54 5.16 4.81
C PHE A 89 -13.03 4.81 6.21
N GLY A 90 -12.32 5.22 7.26
CA GLY A 90 -12.78 5.11 8.63
C GLY A 90 -12.14 3.99 9.46
N ALA A 91 -11.16 3.26 8.93
CA ALA A 91 -10.44 2.27 9.71
C ALA A 91 -9.56 2.93 10.78
N GLN A 92 -9.34 2.21 11.88
CA GLN A 92 -8.47 2.66 12.97
C GLN A 92 -7.06 2.08 12.80
N ILE A 93 -6.06 2.93 13.05
CA ILE A 93 -4.66 2.54 13.03
C ILE A 93 -4.22 2.35 14.47
N VAL A 94 -3.71 1.17 14.78
CA VAL A 94 -3.33 0.76 16.14
C VAL A 94 -1.92 0.18 16.12
N ARG A 95 -1.33 0.00 17.31
CA ARG A 95 -0.02 -0.63 17.44
C ARG A 95 -0.10 -2.09 17.03
N ALA A 96 0.89 -2.52 16.24
CA ALA A 96 1.09 -3.94 15.94
C ALA A 96 1.44 -4.70 17.21
N ARG A 97 1.15 -6.00 17.22
CA ARG A 97 1.52 -6.87 18.35
C ARG A 97 3.03 -6.88 18.60
N GLN A 98 3.81 -6.75 17.54
CA GLN A 98 5.28 -6.66 17.58
C GLN A 98 5.76 -5.60 16.61
N VAL A 99 6.77 -4.81 17.01
CA VAL A 99 7.46 -3.91 16.08
C VAL A 99 8.24 -4.76 15.07
N MET A 100 8.03 -4.51 13.79
CA MET A 100 8.73 -5.16 12.69
C MET A 100 9.74 -4.20 12.07
N HIS A 101 10.98 -4.66 11.96
CA HIS A 101 12.05 -3.86 11.35
C HIS A 101 12.95 -4.76 10.50
N GLY A 102 12.62 -4.85 9.20
CA GLY A 102 13.36 -5.66 8.25
C GLY A 102 13.18 -7.16 8.40
N LYS A 103 12.16 -7.58 9.12
CA LYS A 103 11.87 -9.02 9.33
C LYS A 103 11.01 -9.54 8.19
N THR A 104 11.31 -10.76 7.77
CA THR A 104 10.47 -11.47 6.80
C THR A 104 9.39 -12.28 7.50
N THR A 105 8.23 -12.35 6.87
CA THR A 105 7.08 -13.10 7.37
C THR A 105 6.39 -13.79 6.20
N ALA A 106 5.98 -15.04 6.39
CA ALA A 106 5.11 -15.72 5.43
C ALA A 106 3.66 -15.29 5.69
N ILE A 107 3.03 -14.68 4.70
CA ILE A 107 1.64 -14.23 4.79
C ILE A 107 0.73 -15.09 3.93
N ARG A 108 -0.54 -15.14 4.30
CA ARG A 108 -1.61 -15.71 3.48
C ARG A 108 -2.30 -14.63 2.68
N HIS A 109 -2.83 -14.97 1.53
CA HIS A 109 -3.62 -14.05 0.70
C HIS A 109 -4.72 -14.79 -0.04
N ASN A 110 -5.68 -14.05 -0.60
CA ASN A 110 -6.83 -14.63 -1.31
C ASN A 110 -6.61 -14.75 -2.82
N GLY A 111 -5.44 -14.42 -3.34
CA GLY A 111 -5.14 -14.51 -4.76
C GLY A 111 -5.83 -13.49 -5.65
N GLN A 112 -6.41 -12.44 -5.07
CA GLN A 112 -7.14 -11.40 -5.80
C GLN A 112 -6.31 -10.13 -5.96
N GLY A 113 -6.66 -9.30 -6.95
CA GLY A 113 -6.01 -8.01 -7.18
C GLY A 113 -4.51 -8.15 -7.36
N VAL A 114 -3.73 -7.43 -6.55
CA VAL A 114 -2.27 -7.45 -6.63
C VAL A 114 -1.67 -8.83 -6.29
N PHE A 115 -2.42 -9.70 -5.63
CA PHE A 115 -1.96 -11.03 -5.25
C PHE A 115 -2.20 -12.11 -6.32
N ARG A 116 -2.71 -11.75 -7.48
CA ARG A 116 -2.95 -12.72 -8.55
C ARG A 116 -1.67 -13.43 -8.95
N ARG A 117 -1.73 -14.78 -8.96
CA ARG A 117 -0.64 -15.68 -9.37
C ARG A 117 0.62 -15.57 -8.50
N LEU A 118 0.50 -15.01 -7.29
CA LEU A 118 1.61 -15.00 -6.35
C LEU A 118 1.65 -16.27 -5.53
N ASN A 119 2.83 -16.58 -5.00
CA ASN A 119 3.04 -17.74 -4.13
C ASN A 119 2.13 -17.71 -2.89
N GLN A 120 1.71 -18.88 -2.43
CA GLN A 120 0.87 -19.05 -1.24
C GLN A 120 1.51 -20.10 -0.34
N PRO A 121 2.04 -19.75 0.83
CA PRO A 121 2.17 -18.41 1.38
C PRO A 121 3.21 -17.58 0.63
N LEU A 122 3.16 -16.26 0.82
CA LEU A 122 4.11 -15.32 0.23
C LEU A 122 5.03 -14.77 1.33
N THR A 123 6.34 -14.85 1.13
CA THR A 123 7.31 -14.27 2.06
C THR A 123 7.51 -12.80 1.74
N VAL A 124 7.29 -11.94 2.72
CA VAL A 124 7.35 -10.48 2.57
C VAL A 124 8.19 -9.85 3.67
N THR A 125 8.76 -8.67 3.38
CA THR A 125 9.52 -7.89 4.36
C THR A 125 8.61 -6.87 5.02
N ARG A 126 8.74 -6.75 6.34
CA ARG A 126 7.92 -5.86 7.16
C ARG A 126 8.79 -4.83 7.89
N TYR A 127 8.38 -3.55 7.80
CA TYR A 127 9.01 -2.42 8.51
C TYR A 127 7.88 -1.55 9.06
N HIS A 128 7.19 -2.01 10.13
CA HIS A 128 6.09 -1.23 10.70
C HIS A 128 5.88 -1.53 12.17
N SER A 129 5.40 -0.54 12.89
CA SER A 129 4.97 -0.66 14.28
C SER A 129 3.45 -0.49 14.44
N LEU A 130 2.76 -0.12 13.35
CA LEU A 130 1.33 0.11 13.32
C LEU A 130 0.67 -0.79 12.28
N VAL A 131 -0.62 -1.07 12.51
CA VAL A 131 -1.46 -1.87 11.60
C VAL A 131 -2.87 -1.29 11.58
N ILE A 132 -3.66 -1.66 10.58
CA ILE A 132 -5.09 -1.45 10.59
C ILE A 132 -5.70 -2.44 11.58
N ALA A 133 -6.48 -1.94 12.56
CA ALA A 133 -7.20 -2.81 13.50
C ALA A 133 -8.20 -3.67 12.74
N ALA A 134 -8.11 -4.99 12.91
CA ALA A 134 -8.93 -5.94 12.14
C ALA A 134 -10.44 -5.73 12.33
N ASP A 135 -10.85 -5.40 13.54
CA ASP A 135 -12.26 -5.14 13.87
C ASP A 135 -12.77 -3.78 13.38
N SER A 136 -11.89 -2.91 12.89
CA SER A 136 -12.23 -1.58 12.38
C SER A 136 -12.30 -1.51 10.84
N LEU A 137 -11.97 -2.58 10.14
CA LEU A 137 -11.97 -2.58 8.68
C LEU A 137 -13.39 -2.35 8.16
N PRO A 138 -13.63 -1.24 7.40
CA PRO A 138 -14.97 -0.99 6.85
C PRO A 138 -15.44 -2.08 5.89
N ASP A 139 -16.74 -2.29 5.81
CA ASP A 139 -17.36 -3.32 4.95
C ASP A 139 -17.09 -3.11 3.46
N CYS A 140 -16.72 -1.89 3.04
CA CYS A 140 -16.36 -1.61 1.65
C CYS A 140 -15.02 -2.23 1.24
N PHE A 141 -14.21 -2.69 2.21
CA PHE A 141 -12.96 -3.40 1.94
C PHE A 141 -13.09 -4.89 2.20
N GLU A 142 -12.45 -5.67 1.33
CA GLU A 142 -12.18 -7.08 1.62
C GLU A 142 -10.76 -7.23 2.15
N LEU A 143 -10.59 -8.19 3.06
CA LEU A 143 -9.28 -8.62 3.54
C LEU A 143 -8.63 -9.48 2.46
N THR A 144 -7.50 -9.00 1.90
CA THR A 144 -6.83 -9.73 0.82
C THR A 144 -5.59 -10.48 1.27
N ALA A 145 -4.95 -10.03 2.35
CA ALA A 145 -3.77 -10.69 2.91
C ALA A 145 -3.71 -10.51 4.42
N TRP A 146 -3.11 -11.49 5.11
CA TRP A 146 -3.05 -11.50 6.58
C TRP A 146 -1.90 -12.37 7.07
N THR A 147 -1.46 -12.12 8.31
CA THR A 147 -0.62 -13.03 9.05
C THR A 147 -1.47 -14.01 9.85
N GLU A 148 -0.93 -15.17 10.15
CA GLU A 148 -1.57 -16.16 11.00
C GLU A 148 -0.75 -16.43 12.25
N GLN A 149 -1.45 -16.73 13.34
CA GLN A 149 -0.84 -17.20 14.57
C GLN A 149 -1.70 -18.35 15.11
N GLY A 150 -1.06 -19.53 15.25
CA GLY A 150 -1.80 -20.72 15.67
C GLY A 150 -2.92 -21.11 14.70
N GLY A 151 -2.75 -20.85 13.41
CA GLY A 151 -3.75 -21.14 12.38
C GLY A 151 -4.91 -20.14 12.31
N VAL A 152 -4.85 -19.05 13.09
CA VAL A 152 -5.88 -18.00 13.13
C VAL A 152 -5.32 -16.70 12.59
N MET A 153 -6.15 -15.93 11.88
CA MET A 153 -5.78 -14.61 11.37
C MET A 153 -5.35 -13.71 12.54
N ASP A 154 -4.18 -13.07 12.40
CA ASP A 154 -3.59 -12.20 13.42
C ASP A 154 -3.66 -10.73 13.01
N GLU A 155 -2.96 -10.35 11.92
CA GLU A 155 -2.88 -8.95 11.49
C GLU A 155 -3.18 -8.80 10.00
N ILE A 156 -3.81 -7.68 9.65
CA ILE A 156 -4.10 -7.32 8.25
C ILE A 156 -2.80 -6.98 7.52
N MET A 157 -2.58 -7.61 6.38
CA MET A 157 -1.44 -7.35 5.50
C MET A 157 -1.84 -6.86 4.11
N GLY A 158 -3.11 -6.92 3.75
CA GLY A 158 -3.62 -6.43 2.48
C GLY A 158 -5.12 -6.17 2.55
N ILE A 159 -5.54 -5.10 1.88
CA ILE A 159 -6.95 -4.74 1.73
C ILE A 159 -7.22 -4.33 0.29
N ARG A 160 -8.46 -4.51 -0.16
CA ARG A 160 -8.93 -4.09 -1.47
C ARG A 160 -10.35 -3.59 -1.36
N HIS A 161 -10.64 -2.44 -1.97
CA HIS A 161 -12.02 -1.96 -2.06
C HIS A 161 -12.83 -2.89 -2.96
N ARG A 162 -14.07 -3.18 -2.56
CA ARG A 162 -14.91 -4.16 -3.28
C ARG A 162 -15.34 -3.72 -4.66
N THR A 163 -15.45 -2.41 -4.89
CA THR A 163 -15.95 -1.85 -6.15
C THR A 163 -15.00 -0.84 -6.81
N LEU A 164 -14.20 -0.13 -6.04
CA LEU A 164 -13.25 0.86 -6.55
C LEU A 164 -11.85 0.25 -6.72
N PRO A 165 -11.03 0.78 -7.65
CA PRO A 165 -9.66 0.26 -7.86
C PRO A 165 -8.69 0.78 -6.80
N LEU A 166 -8.91 0.41 -5.55
CA LEU A 166 -8.11 0.81 -4.39
C LEU A 166 -7.58 -0.45 -3.71
N GLU A 167 -6.27 -0.53 -3.54
CA GLU A 167 -5.61 -1.65 -2.86
C GLU A 167 -4.51 -1.14 -1.93
N GLY A 168 -4.27 -1.87 -0.85
CA GLY A 168 -3.21 -1.57 0.09
C GLY A 168 -2.49 -2.82 0.54
N VAL A 169 -1.16 -2.71 0.73
CA VAL A 169 -0.33 -3.76 1.31
C VAL A 169 0.48 -3.18 2.47
N GLN A 170 0.50 -3.88 3.61
CA GLN A 170 1.20 -3.43 4.81
C GLN A 170 2.70 -3.65 4.73
N PHE A 171 3.15 -4.57 3.92
CA PHE A 171 4.55 -4.94 3.74
C PHE A 171 5.20 -4.14 2.61
N HIS A 172 6.50 -4.39 2.41
CA HIS A 172 7.32 -3.71 1.41
C HIS A 172 7.60 -4.62 0.20
N PRO A 173 6.81 -4.54 -0.88
CA PRO A 173 7.07 -5.35 -2.08
C PRO A 173 8.37 -4.96 -2.79
N GLU A 174 8.86 -3.74 -2.56
CA GLU A 174 10.09 -3.20 -3.14
C GLU A 174 11.36 -3.67 -2.42
N SER A 175 11.21 -4.33 -1.29
CA SER A 175 12.35 -4.91 -0.57
C SER A 175 12.85 -6.16 -1.28
N ILE A 176 14.17 -6.29 -1.39
CA ILE A 176 14.81 -7.42 -2.08
C ILE A 176 14.46 -8.78 -1.44
N LEU A 177 14.16 -8.79 -0.15
CA LEU A 177 13.79 -10.02 0.58
C LEU A 177 12.31 -10.38 0.45
N SER A 178 11.49 -9.51 -0.16
CA SER A 178 10.10 -9.83 -0.48
C SER A 178 10.04 -10.65 -1.77
N GLU A 179 9.29 -11.75 -1.74
CA GLU A 179 9.06 -12.56 -2.94
C GLU A 179 8.16 -11.83 -3.92
N GLN A 180 8.44 -11.98 -5.21
CA GLN A 180 7.57 -11.55 -6.32
C GLN A 180 7.10 -10.09 -6.23
N GLY A 181 7.96 -9.20 -5.71
CA GLY A 181 7.63 -7.78 -5.58
C GLY A 181 7.30 -7.13 -6.93
N HIS A 182 8.09 -7.37 -7.96
CA HIS A 182 7.82 -6.86 -9.31
C HIS A 182 6.47 -7.36 -9.85
N GLN A 183 6.17 -8.64 -9.66
CA GLN A 183 4.91 -9.20 -10.14
C GLN A 183 3.71 -8.60 -9.42
N LEU A 184 3.81 -8.37 -8.12
CA LEU A 184 2.77 -7.68 -7.34
C LEU A 184 2.50 -6.30 -7.90
N LEU A 185 3.55 -5.51 -8.13
CA LEU A 185 3.43 -4.16 -8.67
C LEU A 185 2.94 -4.14 -10.12
N ASP A 186 3.35 -5.13 -10.93
CA ASP A 186 2.83 -5.30 -12.29
C ASP A 186 1.34 -5.61 -12.30
N ASN A 187 0.88 -6.43 -11.35
CA ASN A 187 -0.56 -6.69 -11.18
C ASN A 187 -1.34 -5.40 -10.92
N PHE A 188 -0.77 -4.49 -10.14
CA PHE A 188 -1.39 -3.19 -9.91
C PHE A 188 -1.45 -2.34 -11.20
N LEU A 189 -0.38 -2.32 -11.97
CA LEU A 189 -0.33 -1.54 -13.23
C LEU A 189 -1.36 -2.02 -14.26
N LYS A 190 -1.74 -3.28 -14.21
CA LYS A 190 -2.65 -3.92 -15.17
C LYS A 190 -4.11 -3.96 -14.71
N ASN A 191 -4.42 -3.40 -13.54
CA ASN A 191 -5.80 -3.34 -13.02
C ASN A 191 -6.58 -2.16 -13.59
#